data_363e2a334459a43ba0eae9488ffcb4df
#
_entry.id   363e2a334459a43ba0eae9488ffcb4df
#
_cell.length_a   1.000
_cell.length_b   1.000
_cell.length_c   1.000
_cell.angle_alpha   90.00
_cell.angle_beta   90.00
_cell.angle_gamma   90.00
#
_symmetry.space_group_name_H-M   'P 1'
#
loop_
_entity.id
_entity.type
_entity.pdbx_description
1 polymer ?
#
loop_
_entity_poly.entity_id
_entity_poly.type
_entity_poly.pdbx_seq_one_letter_code
_entity_poly.pdbx_strand_id
1 'polypeptide(L)'
;MVRDLLAFHGINYDEAVKTGKCHLQAEGLDQGPDGIGTGSSIPLSRAFDPEAKVLLAYEMNGEPIPRDHGYPLRFVVPGTVGARQIKWLTKLELSHEESHSATQRRDYKYFGSNVTDPKSIPWDDTPSVQEYFKIRKSIT
;
A
#
# COMPACT_ATOMS: atom_id res chain seq x y z
N MET A 1 11.03 11.19 -1.67
CA MET A 1 10.38 9.87 -1.83
C MET A 1 10.42 9.11 -0.51
N VAL A 2 9.59 8.07 -0.36
CA VAL A 2 9.59 7.23 0.87
C VAL A 2 10.96 6.63 1.14
N ARG A 3 11.61 6.09 0.11
CA ARG A 3 12.99 5.57 0.21
C ARG A 3 13.96 6.57 0.84
N ASP A 4 13.90 7.83 0.44
CA ASP A 4 14.82 8.85 0.95
C ASP A 4 14.55 9.16 2.43
N LEU A 5 13.28 9.14 2.84
CA LEU A 5 12.91 9.27 4.24
C LEU A 5 13.45 8.10 5.09
N LEU A 6 13.30 6.86 4.60
CA LEU A 6 13.82 5.69 5.29
C LEU A 6 15.35 5.76 5.42
N ALA A 7 16.03 6.11 4.32
CA ALA A 7 17.49 6.29 4.33
C ALA A 7 17.96 7.41 5.30
N PHE A 8 17.23 8.53 5.35
CA PHE A 8 17.52 9.62 6.29
C PHE A 8 17.45 9.16 7.76
N HIS A 9 16.56 8.22 8.06
CA HIS A 9 16.44 7.60 9.39
C HIS A 9 17.37 6.39 9.60
N GLY A 10 18.37 6.19 8.71
CA GLY A 10 19.33 5.10 8.83
C GLY A 10 18.77 3.71 8.50
N ILE A 11 17.58 3.64 7.91
CA ILE A 11 16.95 2.37 7.53
C ILE A 11 17.38 2.03 6.10
N ASN A 12 18.02 0.89 5.92
CA ASN A 12 18.35 0.35 4.62
C ASN A 12 17.63 -0.98 4.35
N TYR A 13 17.52 -1.33 3.08
CA TYR A 13 16.78 -2.51 2.62
C TYR A 13 17.36 -3.81 3.20
N ASP A 14 18.67 -3.99 3.09
CA ASP A 14 19.32 -5.24 3.48
C ASP A 14 19.20 -5.53 4.98
N GLU A 15 19.32 -4.50 5.81
CA GLU A 15 19.13 -4.64 7.26
C GLU A 15 17.68 -4.93 7.61
N ALA A 16 16.72 -4.25 6.97
CA ALA A 16 15.31 -4.50 7.17
C ALA A 16 14.96 -5.96 6.82
N VAL A 17 15.44 -6.45 5.69
CA VAL A 17 15.20 -7.84 5.26
C VAL A 17 15.89 -8.84 6.20
N LYS A 18 17.11 -8.59 6.66
CA LYS A 18 17.80 -9.45 7.65
C LYS A 18 17.04 -9.59 8.96
N THR A 19 16.29 -8.56 9.35
CA THR A 19 15.41 -8.62 10.52
C THR A 19 14.03 -9.22 10.22
N GLY A 20 13.82 -9.76 9.01
CA GLY A 20 12.59 -10.40 8.57
C GLY A 20 11.50 -9.42 8.11
N LYS A 21 11.78 -8.11 8.04
CA LYS A 21 10.81 -7.14 7.52
C LYS A 21 10.63 -7.30 6.02
N CYS A 22 9.40 -7.48 5.56
CA CYS A 22 9.09 -7.70 4.15
C CYS A 22 8.01 -6.76 3.61
N HIS A 23 7.36 -5.98 4.47
CA HIS A 23 6.31 -5.04 4.12
C HIS A 23 6.57 -3.64 4.67
N LEU A 24 6.16 -2.62 3.90
CA LEU A 24 5.91 -1.27 4.40
C LEU A 24 4.40 -1.11 4.54
N GLN A 25 3.94 -0.93 5.77
CA GLN A 25 2.55 -0.64 6.07
C GLN A 25 2.32 0.87 6.18
N ALA A 26 1.17 1.33 5.70
CA ALA A 26 0.69 2.70 5.84
C ALA A 26 -0.72 2.69 6.42
N GLU A 27 -1.02 3.59 7.36
CA GLU A 27 -2.31 3.70 8.02
C GLU A 27 -2.80 5.15 7.99
N GLY A 28 -4.08 5.32 7.69
CA GLY A 28 -4.77 6.61 7.66
C GLY A 28 -5.56 6.89 8.93
N LEU A 29 -6.03 8.12 9.06
CA LEU A 29 -6.86 8.57 10.19
C LEU A 29 -8.29 8.02 10.09
N ASP A 30 -8.77 7.74 8.88
CA ASP A 30 -10.09 7.19 8.63
C ASP A 30 -10.18 5.72 9.09
N GLN A 31 -11.39 5.29 9.45
CA GLN A 31 -11.65 3.94 9.91
C GLN A 31 -12.56 3.20 8.95
N GLY A 32 -12.30 1.91 8.80
CA GLY A 32 -13.19 1.00 8.11
C GLY A 32 -14.45 0.67 8.93
N PRO A 33 -15.42 -0.07 8.36
CA PRO A 33 -16.64 -0.49 9.06
C PRO A 33 -16.38 -1.36 10.30
N ASP A 34 -15.22 -1.97 10.37
CA ASP A 34 -14.74 -2.80 11.50
C ASP A 34 -14.10 -1.98 12.63
N GLY A 35 -14.03 -0.65 12.50
CA GLY A 35 -13.39 0.24 13.46
C GLY A 35 -11.84 0.21 13.41
N ILE A 36 -11.27 -0.56 12.49
CA ILE A 36 -9.83 -0.59 12.25
C ILE A 36 -9.46 0.54 11.28
N GLY A 37 -8.34 1.21 11.53
CA GLY A 37 -7.84 2.26 10.65
C GLY A 37 -7.71 1.76 9.20
N THR A 38 -8.08 2.61 8.24
CA THR A 38 -7.87 2.30 6.83
C THR A 38 -6.37 2.19 6.57
N GLY A 39 -5.93 1.02 6.17
CA GLY A 39 -4.52 0.71 6.00
C GLY A 39 -4.23 -0.10 4.76
N SER A 40 -3.00 -0.03 4.31
CA SER A 40 -2.48 -0.89 3.25
C SER A 40 -1.04 -1.26 3.51
N SER A 41 -0.56 -2.25 2.79
CA SER A 41 0.85 -2.58 2.75
C SER A 41 1.32 -2.86 1.33
N ILE A 42 2.58 -2.56 1.09
CA ILE A 42 3.29 -2.89 -0.14
C ILE A 42 4.53 -3.70 0.20
N PRO A 43 5.02 -4.54 -0.74
CA PRO A 43 6.31 -5.21 -0.57
C PRO A 43 7.42 -4.20 -0.27
N LEU A 44 8.30 -4.54 0.67
CA LEU A 44 9.40 -3.66 1.06
C LEU A 44 10.34 -3.36 -0.12
N SER A 45 10.54 -4.33 -0.99
CA SER A 45 11.31 -4.15 -2.23
C SER A 45 10.77 -3.00 -3.08
N ARG A 46 9.43 -2.84 -3.16
CA ARG A 46 8.79 -1.74 -3.88
C ARG A 46 9.01 -0.39 -3.20
N ALA A 47 8.99 -0.36 -1.86
CA ALA A 47 9.21 0.88 -1.12
C ALA A 47 10.63 1.44 -1.32
N PHE A 48 11.62 0.57 -1.53
CA PHE A 48 13.01 0.95 -1.78
C PHE A 48 13.38 1.08 -3.26
N ASP A 49 12.53 0.63 -4.18
CA ASP A 49 12.75 0.76 -5.61
C ASP A 49 12.61 2.23 -6.05
N PRO A 50 13.67 2.85 -6.60
CA PRO A 50 13.61 4.23 -7.09
C PRO A 50 12.63 4.40 -8.24
N GLU A 51 12.44 3.37 -9.06
CA GLU A 51 11.55 3.42 -10.23
C GLU A 51 10.08 3.29 -9.86
N ALA A 52 9.78 2.71 -8.71
CA ALA A 52 8.41 2.62 -8.19
C ALA A 52 7.85 3.96 -7.74
N LYS A 53 8.72 4.95 -7.47
CA LYS A 53 8.36 6.34 -7.12
C LYS A 53 7.33 6.43 -6.01
N VAL A 54 7.48 5.63 -4.95
CA VAL A 54 6.61 5.70 -3.78
C VAL A 54 6.81 7.02 -3.06
N LEU A 55 5.72 7.76 -2.84
CA LEU A 55 5.75 9.14 -2.36
C LEU A 55 4.98 9.32 -1.04
N LEU A 56 5.41 10.31 -0.28
CA LEU A 56 4.60 11.05 0.68
C LEU A 56 4.27 12.39 0.05
N ALA A 57 3.01 12.56 -0.32
CA ALA A 57 2.54 13.78 -0.96
C ALA A 57 1.95 14.74 0.07
N TYR A 58 2.42 15.98 0.07
CA TYR A 58 1.92 17.09 0.87
C TYR A 58 1.44 18.26 0.01
N GLU A 59 1.74 18.19 -1.29
CA GLU A 59 1.32 19.15 -2.31
C GLU A 59 0.72 18.43 -3.51
N MET A 60 -0.19 19.11 -4.21
CA MET A 60 -0.80 18.65 -5.45
C MET A 60 -0.94 19.84 -6.40
N ASN A 61 -0.35 19.75 -7.61
CA ASN A 61 -0.38 20.80 -8.63
C ASN A 61 0.17 22.17 -8.14
N GLY A 62 1.18 22.15 -7.27
CA GLY A 62 1.84 23.36 -6.75
C GLY A 62 1.14 24.02 -5.56
N GLU A 63 0.07 23.43 -5.05
CA GLU A 63 -0.68 23.88 -3.89
C GLU A 63 -0.67 22.80 -2.80
N PRO A 64 -0.87 23.18 -1.51
CA PRO A 64 -1.07 22.19 -0.46
C PRO A 64 -2.17 21.20 -0.84
N ILE A 65 -1.97 19.93 -0.52
CA ILE A 65 -2.97 18.90 -0.86
C ILE A 65 -4.32 19.23 -0.21
N PRO A 66 -5.44 19.23 -0.96
CA PRO A 66 -6.77 19.50 -0.39
C PRO A 66 -7.16 18.47 0.67
N ARG A 67 -8.02 18.87 1.60
CA ARG A 67 -8.49 18.01 2.70
C ARG A 67 -9.06 16.69 2.20
N ASP A 68 -9.93 16.73 1.20
CA ASP A 68 -10.57 15.52 0.63
C ASP A 68 -9.60 14.61 -0.10
N HIS A 69 -8.42 15.11 -0.46
CA HIS A 69 -7.35 14.38 -1.09
C HIS A 69 -6.30 13.84 -0.10
N GLY A 70 -6.43 14.15 1.19
CA GLY A 70 -5.61 13.56 2.25
C GLY A 70 -4.68 14.53 2.98
N TYR A 71 -4.98 15.86 2.99
CA TYR A 71 -4.23 16.82 3.82
C TYR A 71 -4.11 16.33 5.28
N PRO A 72 -2.96 16.47 5.96
CA PRO A 72 -1.73 17.13 5.48
C PRO A 72 -0.79 16.23 4.68
N LEU A 73 -0.94 14.89 4.77
CA LEU A 73 0.01 13.94 4.18
C LEU A 73 -0.71 12.72 3.61
N ARG A 74 -0.32 12.35 2.41
CA ARG A 74 -0.87 11.21 1.69
C ARG A 74 0.23 10.26 1.24
N PHE A 75 0.02 8.96 1.46
CA PHE A 75 0.84 7.90 0.91
C PHE A 75 0.38 7.57 -0.52
N VAL A 76 1.29 7.67 -1.48
CA VAL A 76 1.02 7.46 -2.91
C VAL A 76 1.95 6.39 -3.45
N VAL A 77 1.37 5.37 -4.06
CA VAL A 77 2.09 4.24 -4.67
C VAL A 77 1.70 4.13 -6.15
N PRO A 78 2.41 4.79 -7.06
CA PRO A 78 2.11 4.76 -8.48
C PRO A 78 2.07 3.33 -9.04
N GLY A 79 1.15 3.05 -9.95
CA GLY A 79 1.01 1.74 -10.60
C GLY A 79 0.38 0.66 -9.72
N THR A 80 -0.17 1.01 -8.55
CA THR A 80 -0.98 0.10 -7.72
C THR A 80 -2.47 0.45 -7.76
N VAL A 81 -3.30 -0.48 -7.31
CA VAL A 81 -4.72 -0.21 -7.13
C VAL A 81 -4.94 0.91 -6.10
N GLY A 82 -6.03 1.67 -6.25
CA GLY A 82 -6.32 2.83 -5.41
C GLY A 82 -6.34 2.52 -3.91
N ALA A 83 -6.75 1.33 -3.52
CA ALA A 83 -6.76 0.85 -2.14
C ALA A 83 -5.38 0.76 -1.47
N ARG A 84 -4.28 0.85 -2.24
CA ARG A 84 -2.92 0.89 -1.67
C ARG A 84 -2.45 2.31 -1.37
N GLN A 85 -3.26 3.32 -1.70
CA GLN A 85 -2.94 4.73 -1.51
C GLN A 85 -3.74 5.26 -0.32
N ILE A 86 -3.02 5.71 0.72
CA ILE A 86 -3.63 6.11 1.98
C ILE A 86 -3.68 7.63 2.09
N LYS A 87 -4.87 8.16 2.36
CA LYS A 87 -5.12 9.57 2.70
C LYS A 87 -4.97 9.77 4.21
N TRP A 88 -4.74 11.03 4.62
CA TRP A 88 -4.61 11.39 6.03
C TRP A 88 -3.65 10.47 6.78
N LEU A 89 -2.47 10.30 6.21
CA LEU A 89 -1.48 9.36 6.72
C LEU A 89 -1.09 9.68 8.16
N THR A 90 -1.21 8.69 9.03
CA THR A 90 -0.86 8.79 10.46
C THR A 90 0.32 7.92 10.83
N LYS A 91 0.54 6.80 10.10
CA LYS A 91 1.57 5.84 10.47
C LYS A 91 2.21 5.21 9.24
N LEU A 92 3.54 5.04 9.31
CA LEU A 92 4.33 4.15 8.45
C LEU A 92 5.08 3.16 9.33
N GLU A 93 5.06 1.89 8.96
CA GLU A 93 5.68 0.83 9.73
C GLU A 93 6.35 -0.21 8.83
N LEU A 94 7.58 -0.61 9.19
CA LEU A 94 8.21 -1.79 8.62
C LEU A 94 7.71 -3.03 9.36
N SER A 95 7.10 -3.96 8.63
CA SER A 95 6.43 -5.12 9.22
C SER A 95 6.89 -6.43 8.61
N HIS A 96 6.73 -7.51 9.37
CA HIS A 96 6.88 -8.89 8.89
C HIS A 96 5.67 -9.35 8.06
N GLU A 97 4.51 -8.73 8.28
CA GLU A 97 3.23 -9.12 7.67
C GLU A 97 2.57 -7.96 6.94
N GLU A 98 1.60 -8.32 6.10
CA GLU A 98 0.68 -7.36 5.48
C GLU A 98 -0.16 -6.62 6.53
N SER A 99 -0.63 -5.42 6.17
CA SER A 99 -1.60 -4.67 6.97
C SER A 99 -2.81 -5.52 7.33
N HIS A 100 -3.29 -5.40 8.58
CA HIS A 100 -4.48 -6.10 9.06
C HIS A 100 -5.80 -5.44 8.61
N SER A 101 -5.74 -4.29 7.95
CA SER A 101 -6.92 -3.60 7.44
C SER A 101 -7.75 -4.48 6.50
N ALA A 102 -9.07 -4.36 6.57
CA ALA A 102 -9.99 -5.07 5.69
C ALA A 102 -9.70 -4.81 4.21
N THR A 103 -9.30 -3.58 3.86
CA THR A 103 -8.89 -3.22 2.49
C THR A 103 -7.67 -3.99 1.99
N GLN A 104 -6.82 -4.49 2.88
CA GLN A 104 -5.69 -5.33 2.53
C GLN A 104 -6.06 -6.80 2.53
N ARG A 105 -6.73 -7.26 3.58
CA ARG A 105 -6.92 -8.69 3.86
C ARG A 105 -8.18 -9.28 3.25
N ARG A 106 -9.16 -8.46 2.83
CA ARG A 106 -10.46 -8.92 2.32
C ARG A 106 -10.89 -8.26 1.02
N ASP A 107 -11.14 -6.96 1.03
CA ASP A 107 -11.86 -6.26 -0.05
C ASP A 107 -11.11 -6.25 -1.39
N TYR A 108 -9.78 -6.28 -1.36
CA TYR A 108 -8.92 -6.22 -2.55
C TYR A 108 -8.03 -7.45 -2.64
N LYS A 109 -8.62 -8.63 -2.51
CA LYS A 109 -8.00 -9.93 -2.78
C LYS A 109 -8.29 -10.36 -4.21
N TYR A 110 -7.36 -11.14 -4.77
CA TYR A 110 -7.52 -11.72 -6.11
C TYR A 110 -7.83 -13.20 -6.00
N PHE A 111 -8.92 -13.62 -6.61
CA PHE A 111 -9.28 -15.03 -6.75
C PHE A 111 -9.79 -15.34 -8.16
N GLY A 112 -9.61 -16.58 -8.58
CA GLY A 112 -9.99 -17.03 -9.92
C GLY A 112 -11.52 -17.11 -10.13
N SER A 113 -11.94 -17.18 -11.37
CA SER A 113 -13.35 -17.28 -11.77
C SER A 113 -14.08 -18.54 -11.27
N ASN A 114 -13.33 -19.53 -10.78
CA ASN A 114 -13.85 -20.75 -10.17
C ASN A 114 -14.38 -20.54 -8.74
N VAL A 115 -14.06 -19.41 -8.10
CA VAL A 115 -14.57 -19.08 -6.77
C VAL A 115 -15.92 -18.39 -6.92
N THR A 116 -16.98 -19.13 -6.63
CA THR A 116 -18.39 -18.66 -6.78
C THR A 116 -19.07 -18.42 -5.43
N ASP A 117 -18.54 -18.98 -4.35
CA ASP A 117 -19.08 -18.83 -2.99
C ASP A 117 -18.08 -18.08 -2.11
N PRO A 118 -18.42 -16.86 -1.61
CA PRO A 118 -17.56 -16.10 -0.71
C PRO A 118 -17.16 -16.85 0.57
N LYS A 119 -17.98 -17.81 1.01
CA LYS A 119 -17.68 -18.61 2.22
C LYS A 119 -16.56 -19.62 2.01
N SER A 120 -16.28 -19.98 0.76
CA SER A 120 -15.23 -20.94 0.41
C SER A 120 -13.85 -20.27 0.20
N ILE A 121 -13.75 -18.95 0.33
CA ILE A 121 -12.49 -18.22 0.07
C ILE A 121 -11.51 -18.44 1.22
N PRO A 122 -10.33 -18.99 0.96
CA PRO A 122 -9.24 -19.05 1.94
C PRO A 122 -8.57 -17.68 2.04
N TRP A 123 -9.17 -16.75 2.77
CA TRP A 123 -8.80 -15.35 2.80
C TRP A 123 -7.32 -15.10 3.12
N ASP A 124 -6.74 -15.88 4.04
CA ASP A 124 -5.36 -15.68 4.45
C ASP A 124 -4.35 -16.15 3.37
N ASP A 125 -4.72 -17.16 2.58
CA ASP A 125 -3.89 -17.70 1.50
C ASP A 125 -4.10 -16.97 0.16
N THR A 126 -5.13 -16.12 0.07
CA THR A 126 -5.46 -15.42 -1.16
C THR A 126 -4.61 -14.17 -1.30
N PRO A 127 -3.88 -13.98 -2.42
CA PRO A 127 -3.01 -12.83 -2.59
C PRO A 127 -3.80 -11.51 -2.68
N SER A 128 -3.25 -10.47 -2.07
CA SER A 128 -3.78 -9.11 -2.19
C SER A 128 -3.47 -8.52 -3.57
N VAL A 129 -4.43 -7.81 -4.15
CA VAL A 129 -4.21 -7.07 -5.41
C VAL A 129 -3.24 -5.94 -5.14
N GLN A 130 -2.08 -5.97 -5.79
CA GLN A 130 -1.03 -4.96 -5.63
C GLN A 130 -0.96 -4.03 -6.85
N GLU A 131 -1.11 -4.57 -8.05
CA GLU A 131 -0.89 -3.82 -9.29
C GLU A 131 -2.16 -3.74 -10.12
N TYR A 132 -2.28 -2.66 -10.89
CA TYR A 132 -3.21 -2.65 -12.00
C TYR A 132 -2.79 -3.70 -13.01
N PHE A 133 -3.74 -4.47 -13.54
CA PHE A 133 -3.49 -5.26 -14.73
C PHE A 133 -3.04 -4.30 -15.83
N LYS A 134 -1.77 -4.38 -16.21
CA LYS A 134 -1.30 -3.73 -17.43
C LYS A 134 -2.02 -4.38 -18.58
N ILE A 135 -3.06 -3.71 -19.10
CA ILE A 135 -3.60 -4.06 -20.40
C ILE A 135 -2.45 -3.82 -21.38
N ARG A 136 -1.75 -4.88 -21.76
CA ARG A 136 -0.83 -4.81 -22.89
C ARG A 136 -1.70 -4.51 -24.09
N LYS A 137 -1.67 -3.28 -24.59
CA LYS A 137 -2.02 -3.03 -25.96
C LYS A 137 -1.05 -3.85 -26.82
N SER A 138 -1.46 -5.02 -27.27
CA SER A 138 -0.89 -5.64 -28.45
C SER A 138 -1.36 -4.76 -29.62
N ILE A 139 -0.54 -3.80 -29.99
CA ILE A 139 -0.67 -3.13 -31.29
C ILE A 139 -0.05 -4.13 -32.27
N THR A 140 -0.89 -4.84 -32.96
CA THR A 140 -0.56 -5.49 -34.22
C THR A 140 -0.59 -4.44 -35.33
#